data_9e327ef270ec0d95d5c466d96b8b4abd
#
_entry.id   9e327ef270ec0d95d5c466d96b8b4abd
#
_cell.length_a   1.000
_cell.length_b   1.000
_cell.length_c   1.000
_cell.angle_alpha   90.00
_cell.angle_beta   90.00
_cell.angle_gamma   90.00
#
_symmetry.space_group_name_H-M   'P 1'
#
loop_
_entity.id
_entity.type
_entity.pdbx_description
1 polymer ?
#
loop_
_entity_poly.entity_id
_entity_poly.type
_entity_poly.pdbx_seq_one_letter_code
_entity_poly.pdbx_strand_id
1 'polypeptide(L)'
;MANGKAMTVGEMASLFLDPATPVRIDAFDGSHFGPADADLKVKIATPNCMYQLLAHPNEIGIVRSYILGDFDVDGIDYADPYPAMRKLVSLSKYVRPLTPTSIARVSAGILSHGFKKPPVPATEGPSKFARIKRGLMPHTEKADSETVSFHYDMSNEFYADFLGSSMTYTCAVFDNEHMSLEDAQANKLRLILDKLDLQPGQRLLDIGCGWGSMVITAR
;
A
#
# COMPACT_ATOMS: atom_id res chain seq x y z
N MET A 1 -10.10 12.90 -41.57
CA MET A 1 -9.84 12.75 -40.14
C MET A 1 -9.35 11.32 -39.95
N ALA A 2 -8.08 11.12 -39.63
CA ALA A 2 -7.50 9.78 -39.47
C ALA A 2 -8.20 9.12 -38.29
N ASN A 3 -8.83 7.97 -38.53
CA ASN A 3 -9.30 7.06 -37.50
C ASN A 3 -8.08 6.47 -36.77
N GLY A 4 -7.44 7.24 -35.89
CA GLY A 4 -6.36 6.77 -35.05
C GLY A 4 -6.95 5.77 -34.09
N LYS A 5 -6.59 4.49 -34.27
CA LYS A 5 -6.90 3.42 -33.30
C LYS A 5 -6.45 3.88 -31.93
N ALA A 6 -7.34 3.83 -30.93
CA ALA A 6 -6.99 4.15 -29.55
C ALA A 6 -5.78 3.29 -29.11
N MET A 7 -4.82 3.90 -28.42
CA MET A 7 -3.67 3.18 -27.88
C MET A 7 -4.13 2.15 -26.87
N THR A 8 -3.72 0.91 -27.04
CA THR A 8 -4.09 -0.19 -26.12
C THR A 8 -3.36 -0.06 -24.78
N VAL A 9 -3.89 -0.73 -23.75
CA VAL A 9 -3.27 -0.75 -22.42
C VAL A 9 -1.88 -1.39 -22.48
N GLY A 10 -1.70 -2.46 -23.26
CA GLY A 10 -0.39 -3.09 -23.48
C GLY A 10 0.63 -2.16 -24.14
N GLU A 11 0.20 -1.38 -25.14
CA GLU A 11 1.05 -0.35 -25.74
C GLU A 11 1.40 0.76 -24.75
N MET A 12 0.44 1.19 -23.92
CA MET A 12 0.71 2.15 -22.85
C MET A 12 1.72 1.60 -21.83
N ALA A 13 1.55 0.36 -21.38
CA ALA A 13 2.48 -0.30 -20.47
C ALA A 13 3.91 -0.35 -21.04
N SER A 14 4.07 -0.62 -22.34
CA SER A 14 5.36 -0.65 -23.01
C SER A 14 6.13 0.67 -23.04
N LEU A 15 5.44 1.80 -22.78
CA LEU A 15 6.07 3.11 -22.71
C LEU A 15 6.80 3.37 -21.40
N PHE A 16 6.37 2.74 -20.33
CA PHE A 16 6.92 2.98 -18.99
C PHE A 16 7.44 1.73 -18.27
N LEU A 17 7.20 0.53 -18.80
CA LEU A 17 7.77 -0.70 -18.28
C LEU A 17 8.85 -1.29 -19.18
N ASP A 18 9.84 -1.88 -18.56
CA ASP A 18 10.89 -2.62 -19.29
C ASP A 18 10.32 -3.95 -19.83
N PRO A 19 10.67 -4.38 -21.06
CA PRO A 19 10.29 -5.69 -21.58
C PRO A 19 10.71 -6.87 -20.69
N ALA A 20 11.74 -6.71 -19.87
CA ALA A 20 12.19 -7.72 -18.91
C ALA A 20 11.34 -7.77 -17.62
N THR A 21 10.24 -7.00 -17.53
CA THR A 21 9.33 -7.02 -16.40
C THR A 21 8.82 -8.45 -16.15
N PRO A 22 9.02 -9.03 -14.95
CA PRO A 22 8.71 -10.43 -14.67
C PRO A 22 7.23 -10.67 -14.31
N VAL A 23 6.33 -9.82 -14.77
CA VAL A 23 4.89 -9.87 -14.50
C VAL A 23 4.12 -9.73 -15.81
N ARG A 24 3.10 -10.56 -15.99
CA ARG A 24 2.15 -10.44 -17.09
C ARG A 24 1.08 -9.42 -16.74
N ILE A 25 0.78 -8.53 -17.67
CA ILE A 25 -0.37 -7.62 -17.58
C ILE A 25 -1.35 -8.04 -18.67
N ASP A 26 -2.57 -8.38 -18.29
CA ASP A 26 -3.69 -8.65 -19.19
C ASP A 26 -4.77 -7.58 -18.99
N ALA A 27 -5.26 -6.98 -20.06
CA ALA A 27 -6.15 -5.82 -19.98
C ALA A 27 -7.51 -6.07 -20.62
N PHE A 28 -8.52 -5.29 -20.19
CA PHE A 28 -9.91 -5.34 -20.64
C PHE A 28 -10.08 -5.14 -22.16
N ASP A 29 -9.13 -4.49 -22.82
CA ASP A 29 -9.13 -4.26 -24.27
C ASP A 29 -8.53 -5.43 -25.06
N GLY A 30 -8.20 -6.55 -24.40
CA GLY A 30 -7.60 -7.74 -24.99
C GLY A 30 -6.09 -7.63 -25.23
N SER A 31 -5.50 -6.47 -24.94
CA SER A 31 -4.06 -6.29 -25.03
C SER A 31 -3.34 -6.86 -23.80
N HIS A 32 -2.03 -7.06 -23.96
CA HIS A 32 -1.20 -7.59 -22.92
C HIS A 32 0.23 -7.02 -22.97
N PHE A 33 0.95 -7.16 -21.84
CA PHE A 33 2.36 -6.82 -21.71
C PHE A 33 3.06 -7.83 -20.79
N GLY A 34 4.34 -8.07 -21.04
CA GLY A 34 5.16 -9.01 -20.27
C GLY A 34 5.05 -10.47 -20.71
N PRO A 35 5.85 -11.38 -20.10
CA PRO A 35 5.95 -12.78 -20.52
C PRO A 35 4.65 -13.56 -20.23
N ALA A 36 4.29 -14.45 -21.16
CA ALA A 36 3.06 -15.25 -21.06
C ALA A 36 3.09 -16.27 -19.90
N ASP A 37 4.29 -16.72 -19.55
CA ASP A 37 4.60 -17.73 -18.52
C ASP A 37 4.94 -17.11 -17.15
N ALA A 38 4.67 -15.81 -16.96
CA ALA A 38 4.88 -15.16 -15.66
C ALA A 38 4.02 -15.80 -14.56
N ASP A 39 4.63 -16.04 -13.39
CA ASP A 39 3.94 -16.57 -12.20
C ASP A 39 2.88 -15.60 -11.66
N LEU A 40 3.14 -14.30 -11.77
CA LEU A 40 2.18 -13.25 -11.40
C LEU A 40 1.55 -12.63 -12.64
N LYS A 41 0.22 -12.55 -12.62
CA LYS A 41 -0.56 -11.92 -13.67
C LYS A 41 -1.40 -10.81 -13.09
N VAL A 42 -1.18 -9.61 -13.60
CA VAL A 42 -1.97 -8.43 -13.27
C VAL A 42 -3.12 -8.33 -14.26
N LYS A 43 -4.34 -8.35 -13.77
CA LYS A 43 -5.55 -8.15 -14.56
C LYS A 43 -6.06 -6.73 -14.42
N ILE A 44 -6.14 -6.00 -15.51
CA ILE A 44 -6.83 -4.71 -15.57
C ILE A 44 -8.23 -4.98 -16.15
N ALA A 45 -9.22 -5.11 -15.27
CA ALA A 45 -10.56 -5.57 -15.62
C ALA A 45 -11.39 -4.48 -16.32
N THR A 46 -11.18 -3.22 -15.96
CA THR A 46 -11.96 -2.10 -16.50
C THR A 46 -11.08 -0.87 -16.78
N PRO A 47 -11.57 0.08 -17.60
CA PRO A 47 -10.87 1.37 -17.82
C PRO A 47 -10.71 2.21 -16.55
N ASN A 48 -11.52 1.98 -15.51
CA ASN A 48 -11.44 2.75 -14.27
C ASN A 48 -10.06 2.66 -13.58
N CYS A 49 -9.39 1.51 -13.69
CA CYS A 49 -8.02 1.36 -13.19
C CYS A 49 -7.09 2.45 -13.77
N MET A 50 -7.15 2.67 -15.09
CA MET A 50 -6.35 3.71 -15.74
C MET A 50 -6.80 5.12 -15.33
N TYR A 51 -8.11 5.33 -15.12
CA TYR A 51 -8.63 6.63 -14.66
C TYR A 51 -8.21 6.94 -13.23
N GLN A 52 -8.15 5.91 -12.35
CA GLN A 52 -7.60 6.04 -11.00
C GLN A 52 -6.11 6.41 -11.05
N LEU A 53 -5.31 5.72 -11.87
CA LEU A 53 -3.89 6.00 -12.02
C LEU A 53 -3.61 7.39 -12.63
N LEU A 54 -4.46 7.87 -13.54
CA LEU A 54 -4.34 9.22 -14.10
C LEU A 54 -4.68 10.30 -13.06
N ALA A 55 -5.72 10.06 -12.24
CA ALA A 55 -6.15 10.99 -11.19
C ALA A 55 -5.23 10.95 -9.96
N HIS A 56 -4.66 9.79 -9.66
CA HIS A 56 -3.80 9.51 -8.51
C HIS A 56 -2.64 8.60 -8.96
N PRO A 57 -1.54 9.17 -9.52
CA PRO A 57 -0.40 8.41 -10.03
C PRO A 57 0.52 7.94 -8.90
N ASN A 58 -0.04 7.29 -7.92
CA ASN A 58 0.62 6.77 -6.73
C ASN A 58 -0.12 5.53 -6.20
N GLU A 59 0.27 5.05 -5.03
CA GLU A 59 -0.30 3.87 -4.38
C GLU A 59 -1.82 3.97 -4.18
N ILE A 60 -2.35 5.18 -3.96
CA ILE A 60 -3.79 5.41 -3.77
C ILE A 60 -4.57 4.97 -5.01
N GLY A 61 -4.08 5.30 -6.22
CA GLY A 61 -4.72 4.88 -7.46
C GLY A 61 -4.76 3.36 -7.62
N ILE A 62 -3.66 2.68 -7.28
CA ILE A 62 -3.56 1.21 -7.34
C ILE A 62 -4.52 0.56 -6.32
N VAL A 63 -4.45 0.99 -5.06
CA VAL A 63 -5.27 0.43 -3.98
C VAL A 63 -6.76 0.64 -4.24
N ARG A 64 -7.18 1.82 -4.70
CA ARG A 64 -8.57 2.07 -5.09
C ARG A 64 -9.04 1.17 -6.21
N SER A 65 -8.21 0.98 -7.23
CA SER A 65 -8.52 0.07 -8.33
C SER A 65 -8.71 -1.37 -7.86
N TYR A 66 -7.88 -1.82 -6.92
CA TYR A 66 -7.99 -3.15 -6.32
C TYR A 66 -9.28 -3.29 -5.49
N ILE A 67 -9.56 -2.36 -4.59
CA ILE A 67 -10.78 -2.37 -3.74
C ILE A 67 -12.06 -2.34 -4.59
N LEU A 68 -12.04 -1.64 -5.73
CA LEU A 68 -13.18 -1.53 -6.64
C LEU A 68 -13.31 -2.71 -7.61
N GLY A 69 -12.36 -3.65 -7.61
CA GLY A 69 -12.35 -4.77 -8.54
C GLY A 69 -11.97 -4.40 -9.98
N ASP A 70 -11.42 -3.19 -10.19
CA ASP A 70 -10.94 -2.74 -11.50
C ASP A 70 -9.54 -3.30 -11.83
N PHE A 71 -8.85 -3.81 -10.82
CA PHE A 71 -7.50 -4.37 -10.86
C PHE A 71 -7.42 -5.59 -9.94
N ASP A 72 -6.78 -6.65 -10.41
CA ASP A 72 -6.57 -7.88 -9.65
C ASP A 72 -5.21 -8.49 -9.96
N VAL A 73 -4.73 -9.38 -9.10
CA VAL A 73 -3.44 -10.09 -9.26
C VAL A 73 -3.66 -11.58 -9.06
N ASP A 74 -3.51 -12.35 -10.13
CA ASP A 74 -3.47 -13.81 -10.07
C ASP A 74 -2.06 -14.31 -9.70
N GLY A 75 -1.97 -15.45 -9.01
CA GLY A 75 -0.71 -16.08 -8.61
C GLY A 75 -0.24 -15.67 -7.22
N ILE A 76 -1.12 -15.06 -6.41
CA ILE A 76 -0.87 -14.83 -4.99
C ILE A 76 -1.30 -16.07 -4.22
N ASP A 77 -0.37 -16.64 -3.45
CA ASP A 77 -0.72 -17.60 -2.41
C ASP A 77 -1.19 -16.81 -1.19
N TYR A 78 -2.48 -16.88 -0.88
CA TYR A 78 -3.06 -16.17 0.27
C TYR A 78 -2.66 -16.74 1.62
N ALA A 79 -2.11 -17.97 1.68
CA ALA A 79 -1.53 -18.53 2.88
C ALA A 79 -0.13 -17.95 3.17
N ASP A 80 0.61 -17.58 2.11
CA ASP A 80 1.88 -16.85 2.19
C ASP A 80 1.97 -15.82 1.05
N PRO A 81 1.36 -14.64 1.21
CA PRO A 81 1.34 -13.61 0.17
C PRO A 81 2.67 -12.86 0.01
N TYR A 82 3.60 -13.02 0.97
CA TYR A 82 4.84 -12.24 1.02
C TYR A 82 5.72 -12.35 -0.23
N PRO A 83 5.98 -13.54 -0.82
CA PRO A 83 6.79 -13.66 -2.03
C PRO A 83 6.17 -12.90 -3.22
N ALA A 84 4.86 -12.97 -3.39
CA ALA A 84 4.14 -12.26 -4.46
C ALA A 84 4.18 -10.74 -4.24
N MET A 85 3.93 -10.27 -3.02
CA MET A 85 3.98 -8.85 -2.67
C MET A 85 5.40 -8.28 -2.86
N ARG A 86 6.44 -9.02 -2.44
CA ARG A 86 7.84 -8.64 -2.67
C ARG A 86 8.16 -8.52 -4.16
N LYS A 87 7.63 -9.41 -4.98
CA LYS A 87 7.81 -9.37 -6.44
C LYS A 87 7.11 -8.14 -7.03
N LEU A 88 5.87 -7.85 -6.60
CA LEU A 88 5.12 -6.66 -7.03
C LEU A 88 5.85 -5.36 -6.66
N VAL A 89 6.34 -5.24 -5.42
CA VAL A 89 7.13 -4.07 -5.00
C VAL A 89 8.41 -3.93 -5.83
N SER A 90 9.04 -5.04 -6.21
CA SER A 90 10.23 -5.02 -7.05
C SER A 90 10.00 -4.50 -8.47
N LEU A 91 8.73 -4.38 -8.92
CA LEU A 91 8.40 -3.84 -10.25
C LEU A 91 8.86 -2.40 -10.44
N SER A 92 9.04 -1.65 -9.36
CA SER A 92 9.62 -0.30 -9.41
C SER A 92 10.99 -0.25 -10.11
N LYS A 93 11.76 -1.34 -10.07
CA LYS A 93 13.06 -1.47 -10.75
C LYS A 93 12.95 -1.53 -12.27
N TYR A 94 11.78 -1.91 -12.77
CA TYR A 94 11.49 -2.05 -14.20
C TYR A 94 10.75 -0.84 -14.78
N VAL A 95 10.45 0.16 -13.95
CA VAL A 95 9.83 1.40 -14.41
C VAL A 95 10.89 2.25 -15.11
N ARG A 96 10.63 2.57 -16.36
CA ARG A 96 11.48 3.47 -17.15
C ARG A 96 11.21 4.93 -16.78
N PRO A 97 12.21 5.81 -16.89
CA PRO A 97 12.00 7.23 -16.70
C PRO A 97 10.91 7.76 -17.64
N LEU A 98 9.89 8.38 -17.07
CA LEU A 98 8.82 8.99 -17.84
C LEU A 98 9.30 10.30 -18.48
N THR A 99 9.26 10.36 -19.80
CA THR A 99 9.49 11.60 -20.53
C THR A 99 8.19 12.39 -20.67
N PRO A 100 8.22 13.73 -20.84
CA PRO A 100 7.00 14.51 -21.09
C PRO A 100 6.19 13.97 -22.26
N THR A 101 6.85 13.45 -23.29
CA THR A 101 6.19 12.86 -24.45
C THR A 101 5.52 11.53 -24.14
N SER A 102 6.13 10.65 -23.34
CA SER A 102 5.49 9.39 -22.93
C SER A 102 4.30 9.65 -22.00
N ILE A 103 4.40 10.61 -21.08
CA ILE A 103 3.29 11.02 -20.22
C ILE A 103 2.11 11.55 -21.08
N ALA A 104 2.38 12.44 -22.02
CA ALA A 104 1.35 12.98 -22.91
C ALA A 104 0.67 11.87 -23.74
N ARG A 105 1.45 10.92 -24.27
CA ARG A 105 0.92 9.80 -25.05
C ARG A 105 0.05 8.86 -24.22
N VAL A 106 0.51 8.48 -23.01
CA VAL A 106 -0.27 7.65 -22.09
C VAL A 106 -1.54 8.36 -21.66
N SER A 107 -1.47 9.65 -21.29
CA SER A 107 -2.64 10.43 -20.92
C SER A 107 -3.65 10.53 -22.06
N ALA A 108 -3.19 10.79 -23.28
CA ALA A 108 -4.04 10.81 -24.46
C ALA A 108 -4.66 9.42 -24.74
N GLY A 109 -3.89 8.35 -24.57
CA GLY A 109 -4.38 6.98 -24.64
C GLY A 109 -5.50 6.72 -23.64
N ILE A 110 -5.31 7.05 -22.39
CA ILE A 110 -6.34 6.91 -21.33
C ILE A 110 -7.59 7.72 -21.66
N LEU A 111 -7.42 8.96 -22.10
CA LEU A 111 -8.54 9.82 -22.48
C LEU A 111 -9.33 9.28 -23.68
N SER A 112 -8.66 8.60 -24.64
CA SER A 112 -9.31 8.00 -25.81
C SER A 112 -10.22 6.81 -25.46
N HIS A 113 -10.04 6.19 -24.29
CA HIS A 113 -10.95 5.18 -23.73
C HIS A 113 -12.19 5.77 -23.04
N GLY A 114 -12.43 7.08 -23.15
CA GLY A 114 -13.63 7.73 -22.62
C GLY A 114 -13.53 8.03 -21.14
N PHE A 115 -12.56 8.83 -20.75
CA PHE A 115 -12.30 9.19 -19.34
C PHE A 115 -13.56 9.60 -18.59
N LYS A 116 -13.76 8.96 -17.44
CA LYS A 116 -14.76 9.32 -16.44
C LYS A 116 -14.05 9.57 -15.11
N LYS A 117 -14.61 10.47 -14.31
CA LYS A 117 -14.10 10.65 -12.97
C LYS A 117 -14.20 9.33 -12.21
N PRO A 118 -13.08 8.74 -11.76
CA PRO A 118 -13.12 7.45 -11.11
C PRO A 118 -13.89 7.53 -9.77
N PRO A 119 -14.64 6.47 -9.41
CA PRO A 119 -15.32 6.40 -8.14
C PRO A 119 -14.32 6.33 -6.99
N VAL A 120 -14.76 6.77 -5.80
CA VAL A 120 -14.02 6.61 -4.57
C VAL A 120 -14.63 5.44 -3.81
N PRO A 121 -13.83 4.49 -3.27
CA PRO A 121 -14.34 3.38 -2.49
C PRO A 121 -15.17 3.85 -1.30
N ALA A 122 -16.26 3.14 -0.99
CA ALA A 122 -17.13 3.47 0.14
C ALA A 122 -16.40 3.39 1.50
N THR A 123 -15.34 2.59 1.56
CA THR A 123 -14.46 2.42 2.73
C THR A 123 -13.56 3.62 3.01
N GLU A 124 -13.42 4.56 2.08
CA GLU A 124 -12.58 5.76 2.25
C GLU A 124 -13.24 6.86 3.07
N GLY A 125 -13.86 6.57 4.19
CA GLY A 125 -14.20 7.53 5.22
C GLY A 125 -14.99 8.79 4.80
N PRO A 126 -14.96 9.86 5.57
CA PRO A 126 -15.96 10.92 5.55
C PRO A 126 -16.02 11.74 4.25
N SER A 127 -17.23 12.21 3.95
CA SER A 127 -17.57 12.99 2.76
C SER A 127 -16.59 14.15 2.46
N LYS A 128 -16.59 14.63 1.20
CA LYS A 128 -15.80 15.80 0.75
C LYS A 128 -15.93 17.01 1.68
N PHE A 129 -17.09 17.20 2.29
CA PHE A 129 -17.38 18.31 3.19
C PHE A 129 -16.57 18.22 4.50
N ALA A 130 -16.42 17.02 5.05
CA ALA A 130 -15.60 16.79 6.24
C ALA A 130 -14.10 16.97 5.93
N ARG A 131 -13.64 16.62 4.70
CA ARG A 131 -12.26 16.86 4.25
C ARG A 131 -11.95 18.35 4.08
N ILE A 132 -12.91 19.13 3.54
CA ILE A 132 -12.76 20.59 3.42
C ILE A 132 -12.70 21.22 4.80
N LYS A 133 -13.59 20.80 5.72
CA LYS A 133 -13.60 21.28 7.10
C LYS A 133 -12.29 20.94 7.84
N ARG A 134 -11.71 19.75 7.62
CA ARG A 134 -10.39 19.37 8.16
C ARG A 134 -9.26 20.20 7.56
N GLY A 135 -9.31 20.51 6.25
CA GLY A 135 -8.32 21.36 5.60
C GLY A 135 -8.31 22.82 6.09
N LEU A 136 -9.44 23.29 6.59
CA LEU A 136 -9.60 24.64 7.17
C LEU A 136 -9.23 24.73 8.65
N MET A 137 -9.22 23.59 9.37
CA MET A 137 -8.87 23.49 10.79
C MET A 137 -7.92 22.29 11.01
N PRO A 138 -6.68 22.33 10.49
CA PRO A 138 -5.71 21.29 10.75
C PRO A 138 -5.26 21.32 12.21
N HIS A 139 -5.07 20.13 12.79
CA HIS A 139 -4.48 19.94 14.13
C HIS A 139 -5.29 20.54 15.29
N THR A 140 -6.57 20.25 15.39
CA THR A 140 -7.32 20.42 16.62
C THR A 140 -7.30 19.12 17.43
N GLU A 141 -7.25 19.21 18.76
CA GLU A 141 -7.27 18.05 19.67
C GLU A 141 -8.41 17.06 19.32
N LYS A 142 -9.59 17.60 18.97
CA LYS A 142 -10.73 16.78 18.54
C LYS A 142 -10.51 16.09 17.20
N ALA A 143 -9.93 16.77 16.21
CA ALA A 143 -9.67 16.18 14.90
C ALA A 143 -8.55 15.12 14.95
N ASP A 144 -7.56 15.35 15.79
CA ASP A 144 -6.46 14.42 16.01
C ASP A 144 -6.96 13.19 16.79
N SER A 145 -7.80 13.36 17.81
CA SER A 145 -8.46 12.28 18.53
C SER A 145 -9.34 11.43 17.61
N GLU A 146 -10.21 12.05 16.77
CA GLU A 146 -11.03 11.32 15.79
C GLU A 146 -10.19 10.56 14.77
N THR A 147 -9.02 11.08 14.39
CA THR A 147 -8.11 10.41 13.45
C THR A 147 -7.45 9.20 14.11
N VAL A 148 -6.99 9.35 15.35
CA VAL A 148 -6.41 8.25 16.13
C VAL A 148 -7.45 7.16 16.37
N SER A 149 -8.66 7.51 16.84
CA SER A 149 -9.75 6.55 17.01
C SER A 149 -10.05 5.78 15.74
N PHE A 150 -10.16 6.46 14.59
CA PHE A 150 -10.42 5.79 13.31
C PHE A 150 -9.36 4.72 12.95
N HIS A 151 -8.10 4.93 13.32
CA HIS A 151 -7.02 3.98 13.07
C HIS A 151 -6.93 2.85 14.10
N TYR A 152 -7.41 3.06 15.33
CA TYR A 152 -7.25 2.12 16.45
C TYR A 152 -8.58 1.57 16.99
N ASP A 153 -9.72 1.92 16.38
CA ASP A 153 -11.06 1.45 16.80
C ASP A 153 -11.38 0.00 16.37
N MET A 154 -10.32 -0.79 16.14
CA MET A 154 -10.44 -2.24 15.98
C MET A 154 -10.36 -2.92 17.35
N SER A 155 -10.97 -4.11 17.47
CA SER A 155 -10.96 -4.83 18.75
C SER A 155 -9.55 -5.32 19.12
N ASN A 156 -9.33 -5.56 20.42
CA ASN A 156 -8.07 -6.15 20.91
C ASN A 156 -7.83 -7.54 20.30
N GLU A 157 -8.90 -8.31 20.05
CA GLU A 157 -8.83 -9.62 19.41
C GLU A 157 -8.22 -9.50 18.01
N PHE A 158 -8.69 -8.52 17.21
CA PHE A 158 -8.14 -8.26 15.88
C PHE A 158 -6.62 -7.97 15.94
N TYR A 159 -6.19 -7.15 16.89
CA TYR A 159 -4.76 -6.85 17.04
C TYR A 159 -3.96 -8.06 17.54
N ALA A 160 -4.53 -8.88 18.41
CA ALA A 160 -3.88 -10.08 18.92
C ALA A 160 -3.57 -11.10 17.82
N ASP A 161 -4.40 -11.17 16.77
CA ASP A 161 -4.23 -12.09 15.65
C ASP A 161 -2.91 -11.91 14.88
N PHE A 162 -2.33 -10.69 14.89
CA PHE A 162 -1.10 -10.43 14.12
C PHE A 162 0.04 -9.77 14.92
N LEU A 163 -0.23 -9.21 16.12
CA LEU A 163 0.82 -8.58 16.94
C LEU A 163 1.52 -9.56 17.89
N GLY A 164 0.98 -10.77 18.02
CA GLY A 164 1.47 -11.75 18.98
C GLY A 164 1.14 -11.40 20.43
N SER A 165 1.65 -12.20 21.36
CA SER A 165 1.33 -12.11 22.79
C SER A 165 1.78 -10.80 23.46
N SER A 166 2.80 -10.14 22.91
CA SER A 166 3.32 -8.88 23.44
C SER A 166 2.47 -7.66 23.07
N MET A 167 1.55 -7.80 22.13
CA MET A 167 0.74 -6.70 21.61
C MET A 167 1.58 -5.47 21.21
N THR A 168 2.77 -5.69 20.67
CA THR A 168 3.72 -4.62 20.35
C THR A 168 3.55 -4.16 18.91
N TYR A 169 2.92 -3.01 18.70
CA TYR A 169 2.60 -2.48 17.37
C TYR A 169 3.70 -1.57 16.81
N THR A 170 4.91 -2.09 16.77
CA THR A 170 6.08 -1.47 16.11
C THR A 170 6.96 -2.55 15.53
N CYS A 171 7.93 -2.18 14.65
CA CYS A 171 8.83 -3.17 14.06
C CYS A 171 9.63 -3.91 15.16
N ALA A 172 9.86 -5.20 14.92
CA ALA A 172 10.70 -6.06 15.75
C ALA A 172 12.17 -5.99 15.29
N VAL A 173 13.09 -6.45 16.14
CA VAL A 173 14.53 -6.58 15.80
C VAL A 173 14.87 -8.05 15.71
N PHE A 174 15.04 -8.53 14.49
CA PHE A 174 15.42 -9.91 14.19
C PHE A 174 16.93 -10.02 14.10
N ASP A 175 17.52 -10.91 14.89
CA ASP A 175 18.96 -11.21 14.83
C ASP A 175 19.30 -12.24 13.73
N ASN A 176 18.29 -13.03 13.32
CA ASN A 176 18.41 -14.01 12.24
C ASN A 176 17.04 -14.32 11.62
N GLU A 177 17.03 -14.96 10.46
CA GLU A 177 15.83 -15.28 9.67
C GLU A 177 14.89 -16.32 10.30
N HIS A 178 15.35 -17.05 11.34
CA HIS A 178 14.58 -18.09 12.00
C HIS A 178 14.00 -17.63 13.34
N MET A 179 14.25 -16.39 13.75
CA MET A 179 13.73 -15.83 15.00
C MET A 179 12.21 -15.66 14.89
N SER A 180 11.47 -16.05 15.95
CA SER A 180 10.03 -15.80 16.03
C SER A 180 9.73 -14.31 16.19
N LEU A 181 8.50 -13.89 15.86
CA LEU A 181 8.07 -12.51 16.08
C LEU A 181 8.14 -12.11 17.55
N GLU A 182 7.73 -13.01 18.44
CA GLU A 182 7.75 -12.82 19.88
C GLU A 182 9.17 -12.58 20.39
N ASP A 183 10.12 -13.42 19.98
CA ASP A 183 11.54 -13.28 20.36
C ASP A 183 12.14 -11.99 19.81
N ALA A 184 11.81 -11.64 18.56
CA ALA A 184 12.30 -10.41 17.93
C ALA A 184 11.71 -9.15 18.59
N GLN A 185 10.45 -9.19 19.05
CA GLN A 185 9.86 -8.10 19.84
C GLN A 185 10.51 -8.01 21.24
N ALA A 186 10.72 -9.14 21.92
CA ALA A 186 11.43 -9.17 23.20
C ALA A 186 12.87 -8.65 23.05
N ASN A 187 13.56 -9.04 21.99
CA ASN A 187 14.90 -8.55 21.65
C ASN A 187 14.92 -7.02 21.47
N LYS A 188 13.96 -6.47 20.75
CA LYS A 188 13.82 -5.01 20.59
C LYS A 188 13.62 -4.31 21.93
N LEU A 189 12.71 -4.80 22.77
CA LEU A 189 12.43 -4.19 24.07
C LEU A 189 13.67 -4.19 24.97
N ARG A 190 14.39 -5.31 25.02
CA ARG A 190 15.66 -5.43 25.74
C ARG A 190 16.72 -4.45 25.22
N LEU A 191 16.89 -4.37 23.88
CA LEU A 191 17.83 -3.44 23.26
C LEU A 191 17.53 -1.97 23.61
N ILE A 192 16.26 -1.60 23.74
CA ILE A 192 15.86 -0.25 24.16
C ILE A 192 16.22 -0.03 25.64
N LEU A 193 15.92 -0.99 26.51
CA LEU A 193 16.26 -0.90 27.94
C LEU A 193 17.76 -0.83 28.18
N ASP A 194 18.54 -1.61 27.45
CA ASP A 194 20.00 -1.56 27.49
C ASP A 194 20.54 -0.18 27.09
N LYS A 195 19.94 0.44 26.07
CA LYS A 195 20.32 1.81 25.65
C LYS A 195 19.92 2.89 26.65
N LEU A 196 18.82 2.69 27.36
CA LEU A 196 18.34 3.62 28.39
C LEU A 196 19.16 3.52 29.69
N ASP A 197 19.83 2.38 29.92
CA ASP A 197 20.62 2.09 31.13
C ASP A 197 19.85 2.41 32.43
N LEU A 198 18.58 1.98 32.49
CA LEU A 198 17.68 2.28 33.60
C LEU A 198 18.17 1.66 34.91
N GLN A 199 18.28 2.48 35.96
CA GLN A 199 18.67 2.07 37.29
C GLN A 199 17.46 1.96 38.24
N PRO A 200 17.48 1.08 39.23
CA PRO A 200 16.44 0.98 40.24
C PRO A 200 16.07 2.34 40.84
N GLY A 201 14.79 2.64 40.92
CA GLY A 201 14.27 3.91 41.45
C GLY A 201 14.17 5.05 40.42
N GLN A 202 14.64 4.88 39.21
CA GLN A 202 14.40 5.84 38.14
C GLN A 202 12.96 5.76 37.59
N ARG A 203 12.53 6.80 36.94
CA ARG A 203 11.19 6.89 36.34
C ARG A 203 11.31 6.84 34.83
N LEU A 204 10.55 5.94 34.21
CA LEU A 204 10.39 5.83 32.77
C LEU A 204 9.06 6.48 32.34
N LEU A 205 9.11 7.33 31.31
CA LEU A 205 7.94 7.83 30.60
C LEU A 205 7.91 7.24 29.20
N ASP A 206 6.84 6.53 28.87
CA ASP A 206 6.59 5.99 27.52
C ASP A 206 5.44 6.79 26.87
N ILE A 207 5.76 7.58 25.84
CA ILE A 207 4.79 8.39 25.09
C ILE A 207 4.34 7.58 23.88
N GLY A 208 3.02 7.29 23.78
CA GLY A 208 2.48 6.39 22.78
C GLY A 208 2.69 4.91 23.14
N CYS A 209 2.51 4.59 24.41
CA CYS A 209 2.83 3.29 25.00
C CYS A 209 2.04 2.09 24.44
N GLY A 210 0.99 2.31 23.63
CA GLY A 210 0.11 1.26 23.14
C GLY A 210 -0.46 0.44 24.29
N TRP A 211 -0.27 -0.89 24.27
CA TRP A 211 -0.71 -1.80 25.34
C TRP A 211 0.29 -1.90 26.50
N GLY A 212 1.32 -1.07 26.51
CA GLY A 212 2.27 -0.94 27.63
C GLY A 212 3.42 -1.94 27.64
N SER A 213 3.71 -2.62 26.55
CA SER A 213 4.75 -3.66 26.48
C SER A 213 6.10 -3.19 26.99
N MET A 214 6.52 -1.96 26.65
CA MET A 214 7.80 -1.39 27.11
C MET A 214 7.80 -1.19 28.63
N VAL A 215 6.74 -0.59 29.19
CA VAL A 215 6.64 -0.32 30.63
C VAL A 215 6.56 -1.61 31.44
N ILE A 216 5.86 -2.62 30.91
CA ILE A 216 5.78 -3.95 31.53
C ILE A 216 7.14 -4.64 31.55
N THR A 217 7.90 -4.54 30.47
CA THR A 217 9.23 -5.15 30.35
C THR A 217 10.28 -4.43 31.21
N ALA A 218 10.12 -3.12 31.42
CA ALA A 218 11.03 -2.31 32.24
C ALA A 218 10.86 -2.49 33.74
N ARG A 219 9.84 -3.23 34.20
CA ARG A 219 9.55 -3.49 35.60
C ARG A 219 10.48 -4.56 36.18
#